data_11f25329038e33cbef2c2b744d94decf
#
_entry.id   11f25329038e33cbef2c2b744d94decf
#
_cell.length_a   1.000
_cell.length_b   1.000
_cell.length_c   1.000
_cell.angle_alpha   90.00
_cell.angle_beta   90.00
_cell.angle_gamma   90.00
#
_symmetry.space_group_name_H-M   'P 1'
#
loop_
_entity.id
_entity.type
_entity.pdbx_description
1 polymer ?
#
loop_
_entity_poly.entity_id
_entity_poly.type
_entity_poly.pdbx_seq_one_letter_code
_entity_poly.pdbx_strand_id
1 'polypeptide(L)'
;ELVEHAAAVEGIERIRLGSLDPDMLSESDIRRLAAVKKLCPQFHLSLQSGCSKTLRAMRRPYTAEQYAAIAARLREAFGDENLSLTTDVIVGFPGETEEDFEQSLRFVSAQRFLKVHVFPYSRRKGTAAYDFPDQIPEHEKEARSRRMGEAVEAVRADVAAGMRGMHAEVLLETPLSSTLFTGYTRQYLPVVVQAPGHQSGDIVPVCIGEWDGQRAKAALLAASL
;
A
#
# COMPACT_ATOMS: atom_id res chain seq x y z
N GLU A 1 -17.90 1.69 -12.77
CA GLU A 1 -18.52 0.82 -13.81
C GLU A 1 -17.70 -0.43 -14.09
N LEU A 2 -16.43 -0.33 -14.56
CA LEU A 2 -15.61 -1.52 -14.89
C LEU A 2 -15.50 -2.51 -13.73
N VAL A 3 -15.22 -2.02 -12.51
CA VAL A 3 -15.10 -2.85 -11.30
C VAL A 3 -16.42 -3.55 -10.97
N GLU A 4 -17.54 -2.85 -11.12
CA GLU A 4 -18.88 -3.41 -10.90
C GLU A 4 -19.23 -4.49 -11.92
N HIS A 5 -18.91 -4.27 -13.20
CA HIS A 5 -19.08 -5.28 -14.25
C HIS A 5 -18.18 -6.49 -14.02
N ALA A 6 -16.90 -6.28 -13.66
CA ALA A 6 -16.00 -7.38 -13.34
C ALA A 6 -16.50 -8.18 -12.12
N ALA A 7 -17.05 -7.51 -11.11
CA ALA A 7 -17.58 -8.17 -9.93
C ALA A 7 -18.84 -9.03 -10.24
N ALA A 8 -19.59 -8.69 -11.29
CA ALA A 8 -20.76 -9.45 -11.71
C ALA A 8 -20.40 -10.74 -12.49
N VAL A 9 -19.16 -10.89 -12.95
CA VAL A 9 -18.72 -12.10 -13.65
C VAL A 9 -18.68 -13.28 -12.67
N GLU A 10 -19.27 -14.39 -13.08
CA GLU A 10 -19.23 -15.65 -12.32
C GLU A 10 -17.80 -16.20 -12.24
N GLY A 11 -17.44 -16.77 -11.10
CA GLY A 11 -16.09 -17.32 -10.85
C GLY A 11 -15.03 -16.29 -10.44
N ILE A 12 -15.30 -14.99 -10.53
CA ILE A 12 -14.43 -13.98 -9.92
C ILE A 12 -14.72 -13.90 -8.42
N GLU A 13 -13.72 -14.22 -7.59
CA GLU A 13 -13.81 -14.19 -6.13
C GLU A 13 -13.30 -12.86 -5.55
N ARG A 14 -12.22 -12.33 -6.13
CA ARG A 14 -11.53 -11.12 -5.66
C ARG A 14 -11.15 -10.20 -6.80
N ILE A 15 -11.28 -8.91 -6.56
CA ILE A 15 -10.80 -7.86 -7.46
C ILE A 15 -9.84 -6.98 -6.67
N ARG A 16 -8.67 -6.70 -7.23
CA ARG A 16 -7.72 -5.73 -6.68
C ARG A 16 -7.39 -4.70 -7.75
N LEU A 17 -7.38 -3.43 -7.34
CA LEU A 17 -6.97 -2.35 -8.21
C LEU A 17 -5.44 -2.20 -8.20
N GLY A 18 -4.88 -1.86 -9.35
CA GLY A 18 -3.49 -1.44 -9.47
C GLY A 18 -3.28 -0.02 -8.95
N SER A 19 -2.20 0.62 -9.41
CA SER A 19 -1.89 1.99 -9.02
C SER A 19 -2.95 2.98 -9.51
N LEU A 20 -3.38 3.86 -8.61
CA LEU A 20 -4.31 4.94 -8.88
C LEU A 20 -3.65 6.29 -8.54
N ASP A 21 -3.89 7.28 -9.38
CA ASP A 21 -3.62 8.66 -9.00
C ASP A 21 -4.76 9.16 -8.09
N PRO A 22 -4.45 9.88 -6.99
CA PRO A 22 -5.45 10.30 -6.00
C PRO A 22 -6.59 11.13 -6.59
N ASP A 23 -6.30 12.00 -7.54
CA ASP A 23 -7.26 12.88 -8.20
C ASP A 23 -8.28 12.15 -9.09
N MET A 24 -8.08 10.85 -9.37
CA MET A 24 -9.04 10.02 -10.09
C MET A 24 -10.20 9.54 -9.22
N LEU A 25 -10.14 9.70 -7.90
CA LEU A 25 -11.13 9.19 -6.96
C LEU A 25 -12.05 10.29 -6.44
N SER A 26 -13.23 10.43 -7.03
CA SER A 26 -14.28 11.26 -6.47
C SER A 26 -14.93 10.58 -5.24
N GLU A 27 -15.65 11.35 -4.43
CA GLU A 27 -16.41 10.81 -3.29
C GLU A 27 -17.47 9.80 -3.74
N SER A 28 -18.10 10.04 -4.88
CA SER A 28 -19.08 9.10 -5.46
C SER A 28 -18.41 7.80 -5.90
N ASP A 29 -17.18 7.85 -6.48
CA ASP A 29 -16.44 6.66 -6.87
C ASP A 29 -16.03 5.83 -5.65
N ILE A 30 -15.56 6.49 -4.58
CA ILE A 30 -15.19 5.81 -3.33
C ILE A 30 -16.41 5.07 -2.74
N ARG A 31 -17.57 5.71 -2.67
CA ARG A 31 -18.81 5.06 -2.19
C ARG A 31 -19.23 3.87 -3.06
N ARG A 32 -19.17 4.01 -4.38
CA ARG A 32 -19.47 2.90 -5.30
C ARG A 32 -18.51 1.74 -5.15
N LEU A 33 -17.21 2.02 -5.04
CA LEU A 33 -16.18 1.01 -4.83
C LEU A 33 -16.38 0.28 -3.50
N ALA A 34 -16.72 0.98 -2.42
CA ALA A 34 -16.96 0.38 -1.11
C ALA A 34 -18.18 -0.57 -1.10
N ALA A 35 -19.14 -0.37 -1.99
CA ALA A 35 -20.30 -1.25 -2.15
C ALA A 35 -19.96 -2.58 -2.86
N VAL A 36 -18.81 -2.69 -3.53
CA VAL A 36 -18.42 -3.89 -4.28
C VAL A 36 -17.76 -4.91 -3.36
N LYS A 37 -18.51 -5.92 -2.92
CA LYS A 37 -18.05 -6.94 -1.95
C LYS A 37 -16.80 -7.72 -2.40
N LYS A 38 -16.64 -7.97 -3.72
CA LYS A 38 -15.48 -8.69 -4.26
C LYS A 38 -14.22 -7.82 -4.36
N LEU A 39 -14.36 -6.49 -4.24
CA LEU A 39 -13.20 -5.60 -4.23
C LEU A 39 -12.43 -5.76 -2.92
N CYS A 40 -11.15 -6.00 -3.05
CA CYS A 40 -10.23 -6.03 -1.91
C CYS A 40 -10.07 -4.62 -1.33
N PRO A 41 -10.17 -4.43 -0.01
CA PRO A 41 -10.01 -3.13 0.63
C PRO A 41 -8.53 -2.77 0.74
N GLN A 42 -7.87 -2.69 -0.39
CA GLN A 42 -6.47 -2.31 -0.54
C GLN A 42 -6.33 -1.41 -1.75
N PHE A 43 -5.69 -0.25 -1.56
CA PHE A 43 -5.43 0.70 -2.63
C PHE A 43 -3.97 1.08 -2.67
N HIS A 44 -3.40 1.03 -3.87
CA HIS A 44 -2.11 1.65 -4.12
C HIS A 44 -2.36 3.06 -4.68
N LEU A 45 -2.19 4.08 -3.84
CA LEU A 45 -2.34 5.48 -4.22
C LEU A 45 -0.98 6.11 -4.43
N SER A 46 -0.69 6.59 -5.63
CA SER A 46 0.59 7.19 -5.98
C SER A 46 0.75 8.55 -5.28
N LEU A 47 1.57 8.63 -4.22
CA LEU A 47 1.84 9.88 -3.49
C LEU A 47 2.99 10.67 -4.11
N GLN A 48 4.09 10.02 -4.37
CA GLN A 48 5.37 10.50 -4.88
C GLN A 48 6.17 11.36 -3.91
N SER A 49 5.57 12.26 -3.13
CA SER A 49 6.19 13.03 -2.05
C SER A 49 5.16 13.50 -1.03
N GLY A 50 5.52 13.54 0.23
CA GLY A 50 4.69 14.15 1.29
C GLY A 50 4.87 15.66 1.43
N CYS A 51 5.66 16.30 0.56
CA CYS A 51 5.87 17.74 0.52
C CYS A 51 5.15 18.36 -0.68
N SER A 52 4.18 19.24 -0.44
CA SER A 52 3.39 19.89 -1.50
C SER A 52 4.22 20.76 -2.44
N LYS A 53 5.36 21.32 -1.99
CA LYS A 53 6.32 22.02 -2.84
C LYS A 53 6.97 21.07 -3.85
N THR A 54 7.42 19.90 -3.39
CA THR A 54 8.03 18.87 -4.23
C THR A 54 7.01 18.26 -5.21
N LEU A 55 5.78 18.00 -4.76
CA LEU A 55 4.69 17.54 -5.63
C LEU A 55 4.42 18.53 -6.79
N ARG A 56 4.40 19.83 -6.49
CA ARG A 56 4.25 20.86 -7.51
C ARG A 56 5.40 20.86 -8.52
N ALA A 57 6.65 20.69 -8.03
CA ALA A 57 7.82 20.59 -8.90
C ALA A 57 7.77 19.32 -9.78
N MET A 58 7.20 18.23 -9.28
CA MET A 58 6.90 17.01 -10.03
C MET A 58 5.69 17.14 -10.97
N ARG A 59 5.03 18.31 -11.00
CA ARG A 59 3.78 18.57 -11.75
C ARG A 59 2.63 17.64 -11.39
N ARG A 60 2.54 17.28 -10.11
CA ARG A 60 1.37 16.52 -9.63
C ARG A 60 0.17 17.45 -9.46
N PRO A 61 -1.05 17.01 -9.84
CA PRO A 61 -2.26 17.85 -9.78
C PRO A 61 -2.86 17.94 -8.38
N TYR A 62 -2.22 17.39 -7.36
CA TYR A 62 -2.68 17.36 -5.97
C TYR A 62 -1.59 17.82 -5.00
N THR A 63 -2.03 18.21 -3.81
CA THR A 63 -1.15 18.50 -2.66
C THR A 63 -1.14 17.33 -1.68
N ALA A 64 -0.21 17.35 -0.70
CA ALA A 64 -0.17 16.36 0.35
C ALA A 64 -1.46 16.36 1.19
N GLU A 65 -2.05 17.54 1.45
CA GLU A 65 -3.30 17.70 2.19
C GLU A 65 -4.49 17.10 1.42
N GLN A 66 -4.55 17.31 0.10
CA GLN A 66 -5.58 16.72 -0.75
C GLN A 66 -5.46 15.19 -0.79
N TYR A 67 -4.22 14.68 -0.86
CA TYR A 67 -3.96 13.25 -0.75
C TYR A 67 -4.47 12.69 0.58
N ALA A 68 -4.12 13.33 1.70
CA ALA A 68 -4.56 12.90 3.03
C ALA A 68 -6.09 12.89 3.15
N ALA A 69 -6.79 13.87 2.55
CA ALA A 69 -8.25 13.93 2.54
C ALA A 69 -8.86 12.73 1.77
N ILE A 70 -8.27 12.33 0.64
CA ILE A 70 -8.71 11.16 -0.12
C ILE A 70 -8.46 9.87 0.67
N ALA A 71 -7.27 9.73 1.27
CA ALA A 71 -6.94 8.59 2.13
C ALA A 71 -7.91 8.47 3.33
N ALA A 72 -8.29 9.59 3.94
CA ALA A 72 -9.26 9.62 5.03
C ALA A 72 -10.65 9.17 4.57
N ARG A 73 -11.13 9.64 3.41
CA ARG A 73 -12.42 9.21 2.84
C ARG A 73 -12.45 7.72 2.50
N LEU A 74 -11.34 7.17 2.01
CA LEU A 74 -11.24 5.73 1.78
C LEU A 74 -11.33 4.96 3.10
N ARG A 75 -10.65 5.41 4.17
CA ARG A 75 -10.72 4.79 5.49
C ARG A 75 -12.14 4.85 6.06
N GLU A 76 -12.82 5.96 5.91
CA GLU A 76 -14.22 6.11 6.33
C GLU A 76 -15.15 5.15 5.57
N ALA A 77 -14.99 5.05 4.24
CA ALA A 77 -15.88 4.24 3.39
C ALA A 77 -15.68 2.73 3.56
N PHE A 78 -14.45 2.27 3.77
CA PHE A 78 -14.12 0.84 3.88
C PHE A 78 -13.95 0.36 5.33
N GLY A 79 -13.91 1.28 6.29
CA GLY A 79 -13.53 1.02 7.69
C GLY A 79 -12.02 1.06 7.88
N ASP A 80 -11.53 1.87 8.82
CA ASP A 80 -10.10 2.12 9.05
C ASP A 80 -9.31 0.83 9.35
N GLU A 81 -9.92 -0.11 10.09
CA GLU A 81 -9.32 -1.40 10.43
C GLU A 81 -9.29 -2.38 9.24
N ASN A 82 -10.18 -2.19 8.25
CA ASN A 82 -10.30 -3.09 7.11
C ASN A 82 -9.48 -2.63 5.90
N LEU A 83 -9.17 -1.32 5.80
CA LEU A 83 -8.47 -0.76 4.67
C LEU A 83 -6.96 -0.81 4.85
N SER A 84 -6.24 -1.19 3.81
CA SER A 84 -4.82 -0.93 3.71
C SER A 84 -4.48 0.00 2.54
N LEU A 85 -3.52 0.87 2.77
CA LEU A 85 -2.96 1.75 1.74
C LEU A 85 -1.49 1.41 1.51
N THR A 86 -1.09 1.46 0.24
CA THR A 86 0.30 1.36 -0.19
C THR A 86 0.61 2.51 -1.12
N THR A 87 1.88 2.89 -1.25
CA THR A 87 2.26 4.02 -2.09
C THR A 87 3.70 3.94 -2.57
N ASP A 88 4.04 4.81 -3.51
CA ASP A 88 5.41 5.09 -3.95
C ASP A 88 5.84 6.48 -3.46
N VAL A 89 7.11 6.60 -3.05
CA VAL A 89 7.72 7.86 -2.65
C VAL A 89 9.08 8.00 -3.34
N ILE A 90 9.32 9.14 -3.95
CA ILE A 90 10.60 9.52 -4.55
C ILE A 90 11.30 10.49 -3.60
N VAL A 91 12.55 10.23 -3.27
CA VAL A 91 13.40 11.09 -2.46
C VAL A 91 14.54 11.68 -3.30
N GLY A 92 14.99 12.87 -2.96
CA GLY A 92 16.08 13.54 -3.68
C GLY A 92 15.67 14.03 -5.07
N PHE A 93 14.42 14.45 -5.25
CA PHE A 93 14.01 15.15 -6.47
C PHE A 93 14.75 16.48 -6.59
N PRO A 94 15.11 16.94 -7.80
CA PRO A 94 15.85 18.21 -7.99
C PRO A 94 15.19 19.36 -7.22
N GLY A 95 15.99 20.07 -6.42
CA GLY A 95 15.56 21.19 -5.59
C GLY A 95 14.86 20.80 -4.28
N GLU A 96 14.78 19.51 -3.94
CA GLU A 96 14.28 19.05 -2.63
C GLU A 96 15.29 19.43 -1.52
N THR A 97 14.91 20.34 -0.64
CA THR A 97 15.73 20.71 0.52
C THR A 97 15.62 19.65 1.61
N GLU A 98 16.47 19.73 2.65
CA GLU A 98 16.36 18.85 3.81
C GLU A 98 15.03 19.07 4.54
N GLU A 99 14.56 20.31 4.61
CA GLU A 99 13.25 20.64 5.21
C GLU A 99 12.09 20.03 4.41
N ASP A 100 12.15 20.08 3.07
CA ASP A 100 11.14 19.44 2.20
C ASP A 100 11.13 17.91 2.41
N PHE A 101 12.31 17.29 2.53
CA PHE A 101 12.43 15.86 2.83
C PHE A 101 11.86 15.52 4.21
N GLU A 102 12.19 16.28 5.25
CA GLU A 102 11.66 16.08 6.60
C GLU A 102 10.14 16.24 6.66
N GLN A 103 9.59 17.20 5.91
CA GLN A 103 8.14 17.33 5.76
C GLN A 103 7.53 16.08 5.13
N SER A 104 8.15 15.58 4.05
CA SER A 104 7.71 14.36 3.36
C SER A 104 7.78 13.14 4.30
N LEU A 105 8.88 12.99 5.03
CA LEU A 105 9.08 11.90 5.99
C LEU A 105 8.00 11.88 7.06
N ARG A 106 7.74 13.03 7.71
CA ARG A 106 6.67 13.15 8.72
C ARG A 106 5.29 12.83 8.14
N PHE A 107 5.00 13.36 6.95
CA PHE A 107 3.72 13.09 6.28
C PHE A 107 3.51 11.62 5.99
N VAL A 108 4.50 10.97 5.35
CA VAL A 108 4.45 9.54 4.97
C VAL A 108 4.27 8.67 6.21
N SER A 109 5.02 8.95 7.28
CA SER A 109 4.91 8.20 8.54
C SER A 109 3.51 8.33 9.18
N ALA A 110 2.88 9.50 9.09
CA ALA A 110 1.54 9.73 9.64
C ALA A 110 0.42 9.03 8.87
N GLN A 111 0.63 8.66 7.58
CA GLN A 111 -0.41 8.05 6.75
C GLN A 111 -0.64 6.56 7.02
N ARG A 112 0.15 5.90 7.89
CA ARG A 112 -0.04 4.49 8.28
C ARG A 112 -0.15 3.55 7.08
N PHE A 113 0.77 3.68 6.12
CA PHE A 113 0.84 2.77 4.98
C PHE A 113 1.27 1.37 5.39
N LEU A 114 0.62 0.35 4.84
CA LEU A 114 1.07 -1.04 4.97
C LEU A 114 2.38 -1.28 4.21
N LYS A 115 2.60 -0.53 3.11
CA LYS A 115 3.85 -0.59 2.36
C LYS A 115 4.11 0.72 1.62
N VAL A 116 5.35 1.17 1.68
CA VAL A 116 5.85 2.28 0.87
C VAL A 116 7.03 1.79 0.05
N HIS A 117 6.99 2.01 -1.24
CA HIS A 117 8.15 1.82 -2.11
C HIS A 117 8.92 3.13 -2.19
N VAL A 118 10.14 3.11 -1.66
CA VAL A 118 11.01 4.29 -1.64
C VAL A 118 11.99 4.21 -2.81
N PHE A 119 12.01 5.24 -3.64
CA PHE A 119 12.88 5.35 -4.80
C PHE A 119 13.77 6.59 -4.69
N PRO A 120 15.09 6.47 -4.79
CA PRO A 120 15.92 7.62 -5.06
C PRO A 120 15.58 8.16 -6.46
N TYR A 121 15.50 9.48 -6.58
CA TYR A 121 15.26 10.09 -7.89
C TYR A 121 16.32 9.67 -8.91
N SER A 122 15.88 9.15 -10.03
CA SER A 122 16.73 8.74 -11.15
C SER A 122 16.57 9.71 -12.32
N ARG A 123 17.67 10.36 -12.71
CA ARG A 123 17.70 11.30 -13.82
C ARG A 123 17.50 10.58 -15.15
N ARG A 124 16.39 10.88 -15.86
CA ARG A 124 16.03 10.21 -17.11
C ARG A 124 15.99 11.20 -18.27
N LYS A 125 16.75 10.92 -19.33
CA LYS A 125 16.71 11.71 -20.58
C LYS A 125 15.30 11.80 -21.14
N GLY A 126 14.93 12.96 -21.65
CA GLY A 126 13.60 13.20 -22.22
C GLY A 126 12.53 13.61 -21.22
N THR A 127 12.83 13.66 -19.91
CA THR A 127 11.94 14.23 -18.89
C THR A 127 12.35 15.66 -18.58
N ALA A 128 11.37 16.52 -18.23
CA ALA A 128 11.65 17.92 -17.86
C ALA A 128 12.62 18.02 -16.66
N ALA A 129 12.49 17.11 -15.68
CA ALA A 129 13.33 17.10 -14.49
C ALA A 129 14.81 16.71 -14.78
N TYR A 130 15.10 16.16 -15.97
CA TYR A 130 16.48 15.88 -16.38
C TYR A 130 17.34 17.14 -16.39
N ASP A 131 16.80 18.27 -16.86
CA ASP A 131 17.50 19.54 -17.00
C ASP A 131 17.26 20.52 -15.85
N PHE A 132 16.55 20.09 -14.80
CA PHE A 132 16.36 20.94 -13.64
C PHE A 132 17.70 21.24 -12.96
N PRO A 133 17.91 22.49 -12.50
CA PRO A 133 19.04 22.82 -11.64
C PRO A 133 18.89 22.08 -10.28
N ASP A 134 19.88 22.23 -9.43
CA ASP A 134 19.86 21.73 -8.05
C ASP A 134 19.64 20.22 -7.95
N GLN A 135 20.28 19.47 -8.84
CA GLN A 135 20.32 18.00 -8.76
C GLN A 135 20.97 17.56 -7.44
N ILE A 136 20.28 16.69 -6.71
CA ILE A 136 20.75 16.19 -5.42
C ILE A 136 21.88 15.17 -5.65
N PRO A 137 23.01 15.25 -4.92
CA PRO A 137 24.09 14.27 -4.99
C PRO A 137 23.62 12.86 -4.63
N GLU A 138 24.22 11.83 -5.24
CA GLU A 138 23.80 10.44 -5.05
C GLU A 138 23.85 10.00 -3.59
N HIS A 139 24.93 10.35 -2.88
CA HIS A 139 25.08 9.99 -1.46
C HIS A 139 23.98 10.59 -0.56
N GLU A 140 23.47 11.79 -0.90
CA GLU A 140 22.33 12.39 -0.19
C GLU A 140 21.03 11.65 -0.50
N LYS A 141 20.78 11.28 -1.75
CA LYS A 141 19.62 10.47 -2.15
C LYS A 141 19.63 9.12 -1.44
N GLU A 142 20.78 8.47 -1.37
CA GLU A 142 20.96 7.21 -0.62
C GLU A 142 20.69 7.39 0.88
N ALA A 143 21.19 8.46 1.48
CA ALA A 143 20.94 8.77 2.89
C ALA A 143 19.44 9.02 3.17
N ARG A 144 18.76 9.80 2.30
CA ARG A 144 17.33 10.05 2.40
C ARG A 144 16.51 8.77 2.18
N SER A 145 16.90 7.93 1.20
CA SER A 145 16.24 6.64 0.96
C SER A 145 16.32 5.72 2.17
N ARG A 146 17.48 5.65 2.81
CA ARG A 146 17.66 4.85 4.03
C ARG A 146 16.78 5.36 5.17
N ARG A 147 16.81 6.68 5.46
CA ARG A 147 15.99 7.29 6.53
C ARG A 147 14.50 7.10 6.29
N MET A 148 14.03 7.31 5.07
CA MET A 148 12.64 7.07 4.70
C MET A 148 12.30 5.58 4.84
N GLY A 149 13.18 4.69 4.35
CA GLY A 149 13.01 3.23 4.44
C GLY A 149 12.88 2.74 5.90
N GLU A 150 13.76 3.20 6.79
CA GLU A 150 13.70 2.87 8.23
C GLU A 150 12.38 3.33 8.86
N ALA A 151 11.94 4.56 8.58
CA ALA A 151 10.71 5.10 9.12
C ALA A 151 9.46 4.34 8.62
N VAL A 152 9.39 4.02 7.32
CA VAL A 152 8.22 3.33 6.76
C VAL A 152 8.16 1.86 7.16
N GLU A 153 9.30 1.19 7.39
CA GLU A 153 9.31 -0.17 7.92
C GLU A 153 8.86 -0.21 9.39
N ALA A 154 9.20 0.80 10.21
CA ALA A 154 8.67 0.91 11.57
C ALA A 154 7.14 1.07 11.55
N VAL A 155 6.61 1.98 10.72
CA VAL A 155 5.16 2.17 10.56
C VAL A 155 4.48 0.89 10.05
N ARG A 156 5.09 0.20 9.09
CA ARG A 156 4.59 -1.08 8.58
C ARG A 156 4.46 -2.14 9.67
N ALA A 157 5.48 -2.24 10.53
CA ALA A 157 5.46 -3.18 11.65
C ALA A 157 4.30 -2.88 12.61
N ASP A 158 4.07 -1.61 12.93
CA ASP A 158 2.95 -1.19 13.78
C ASP A 158 1.59 -1.47 13.15
N VAL A 159 1.44 -1.18 11.86
CA VAL A 159 0.19 -1.47 11.10
C VAL A 159 -0.06 -2.97 11.05
N ALA A 160 0.95 -3.78 10.75
CA ALA A 160 0.82 -5.23 10.70
C ALA A 160 0.54 -5.84 12.09
N ALA A 161 1.19 -5.32 13.15
CA ALA A 161 0.94 -5.73 14.53
C ALA A 161 -0.50 -5.42 14.96
N GLY A 162 -1.05 -4.30 14.53
CA GLY A 162 -2.46 -3.94 14.78
C GLY A 162 -3.47 -4.89 14.14
N MET A 163 -3.09 -5.67 13.13
CA MET A 163 -3.93 -6.69 12.52
C MET A 163 -3.93 -8.03 13.27
N ARG A 164 -3.12 -8.18 14.32
CA ARG A 164 -3.07 -9.41 15.13
C ARG A 164 -4.43 -9.72 15.75
N GLY A 165 -4.87 -10.97 15.65
CA GLY A 165 -6.16 -11.44 16.15
C GLY A 165 -7.33 -11.21 15.18
N MET A 166 -7.13 -10.48 14.10
CA MET A 166 -8.17 -10.30 13.08
C MET A 166 -8.45 -11.61 12.36
N HIS A 167 -9.72 -11.87 12.08
CA HIS A 167 -10.14 -12.92 11.17
C HIS A 167 -10.08 -12.37 9.74
N ALA A 168 -9.44 -13.12 8.86
CA ALA A 168 -9.25 -12.73 7.48
C ALA A 168 -9.35 -13.94 6.54
N GLU A 169 -9.55 -13.68 5.26
CA GLU A 169 -9.39 -14.67 4.21
C GLU A 169 -8.04 -14.50 3.55
N VAL A 170 -7.31 -15.59 3.34
CA VAL A 170 -6.01 -15.61 2.66
C VAL A 170 -6.14 -16.36 1.35
N LEU A 171 -5.69 -15.76 0.27
CA LEU A 171 -5.41 -16.46 -0.98
C LEU A 171 -4.03 -17.11 -0.86
N LEU A 172 -3.99 -18.46 -0.92
CA LEU A 172 -2.75 -19.22 -0.91
C LEU A 172 -2.08 -19.08 -2.28
N GLU A 173 -0.83 -18.61 -2.30
CA GLU A 173 -0.12 -18.37 -3.57
C GLU A 173 1.03 -19.36 -3.76
N THR A 174 2.04 -19.31 -2.91
CA THR A 174 3.27 -20.08 -3.09
C THR A 174 3.42 -21.13 -1.99
N PRO A 175 3.50 -22.43 -2.35
CA PRO A 175 3.82 -23.48 -1.39
C PRO A 175 5.29 -23.37 -0.96
N LEU A 176 5.52 -23.39 0.35
CA LEU A 176 6.84 -23.54 0.95
C LEU A 176 7.14 -25.01 1.31
N SER A 177 6.08 -25.78 1.52
CA SER A 177 6.11 -27.25 1.71
C SER A 177 4.77 -27.85 1.28
N SER A 178 4.56 -29.14 1.52
CA SER A 178 3.27 -29.82 1.28
C SER A 178 2.10 -29.28 2.09
N THR A 179 2.38 -28.54 3.17
CA THR A 179 1.35 -28.03 4.09
C THR A 179 1.52 -26.56 4.46
N LEU A 180 2.62 -25.94 4.09
CA LEU A 180 2.93 -24.55 4.42
C LEU A 180 2.90 -23.67 3.17
N PHE A 181 2.16 -22.57 3.24
CA PHE A 181 1.97 -21.65 2.12
C PHE A 181 2.26 -20.21 2.52
N THR A 182 2.70 -19.41 1.56
CA THR A 182 2.59 -17.97 1.63
C THR A 182 1.39 -17.51 0.83
N GLY A 183 0.85 -16.36 1.21
CA GLY A 183 -0.29 -15.76 0.53
C GLY A 183 -0.55 -14.35 1.03
N TYR A 184 -1.68 -13.81 0.63
CA TYR A 184 -2.09 -12.46 1.02
C TYR A 184 -3.54 -12.43 1.50
N THR A 185 -3.77 -11.61 2.52
CA THR A 185 -5.14 -11.27 2.91
C THR A 185 -5.79 -10.36 1.87
N ARG A 186 -7.07 -10.06 2.02
CA ARG A 186 -7.76 -9.07 1.17
C ARG A 186 -7.14 -7.67 1.27
N GLN A 187 -6.58 -7.32 2.44
CA GLN A 187 -5.85 -6.07 2.71
C GLN A 187 -4.42 -6.09 2.18
N TYR A 188 -4.01 -7.19 1.53
CA TYR A 188 -2.66 -7.39 1.00
C TYR A 188 -1.57 -7.50 2.07
N LEU A 189 -1.95 -7.90 3.30
CA LEU A 189 -0.97 -8.31 4.30
C LEU A 189 -0.34 -9.63 3.86
N PRO A 190 0.99 -9.71 3.72
CA PRO A 190 1.65 -10.98 3.43
C PRO A 190 1.62 -11.88 4.64
N VAL A 191 1.26 -13.14 4.44
CA VAL A 191 1.14 -14.12 5.51
C VAL A 191 1.86 -15.42 5.18
N VAL A 192 2.18 -16.18 6.21
CA VAL A 192 2.55 -17.59 6.13
C VAL A 192 1.53 -18.40 6.95
N VAL A 193 0.98 -19.45 6.35
CA VAL A 193 -0.09 -20.26 6.95
C VAL A 193 0.15 -21.74 6.75
N GLN A 194 -0.06 -22.51 7.85
CA GLN A 194 -0.10 -23.96 7.80
C GLN A 194 -1.50 -24.38 7.32
N ALA A 195 -1.61 -24.94 6.12
CA ALA A 195 -2.88 -25.28 5.47
C ALA A 195 -2.81 -26.69 4.84
N PRO A 196 -2.81 -27.75 5.69
CA PRO A 196 -2.79 -29.13 5.18
C PRO A 196 -4.04 -29.45 4.39
N GLY A 197 -3.88 -30.12 3.25
CA GLY A 197 -4.99 -30.50 2.36
C GLY A 197 -5.44 -29.40 1.40
N HIS A 198 -4.82 -28.23 1.46
CA HIS A 198 -5.08 -27.12 0.53
C HIS A 198 -3.98 -27.01 -0.56
N GLN A 199 -4.27 -26.22 -1.57
CA GLN A 199 -3.36 -25.96 -2.71
C GLN A 199 -3.31 -24.47 -3.06
N SER A 200 -2.34 -24.09 -3.91
CA SER A 200 -2.27 -22.73 -4.45
C SER A 200 -3.55 -22.38 -5.21
N GLY A 201 -4.05 -21.18 -4.98
CA GLY A 201 -5.32 -20.69 -5.51
C GLY A 201 -6.49 -20.83 -4.52
N ASP A 202 -6.37 -21.66 -3.48
CA ASP A 202 -7.43 -21.76 -2.47
C ASP A 202 -7.51 -20.49 -1.64
N ILE A 203 -8.72 -20.12 -1.25
CA ILE A 203 -9.00 -19.05 -0.29
C ILE A 203 -9.40 -19.69 1.02
N VAL A 204 -8.64 -19.40 2.08
CA VAL A 204 -8.84 -20.02 3.39
C VAL A 204 -9.09 -19.00 4.49
N PRO A 205 -10.00 -19.26 5.43
CA PRO A 205 -10.23 -18.41 6.59
C PRO A 205 -9.12 -18.61 7.62
N VAL A 206 -8.58 -17.51 8.14
CA VAL A 206 -7.47 -17.52 9.11
C VAL A 206 -7.68 -16.51 10.23
N CYS A 207 -6.99 -16.74 11.35
CA CYS A 207 -6.71 -15.74 12.37
C CYS A 207 -5.27 -15.24 12.18
N ILE A 208 -5.09 -13.92 12.07
CA ILE A 208 -3.78 -13.29 11.91
C ILE A 208 -3.01 -13.34 13.23
N GLY A 209 -1.79 -13.81 13.19
CA GLY A 209 -0.88 -13.92 14.33
C GLY A 209 0.20 -12.82 14.33
N GLU A 210 1.39 -13.21 14.77
CA GLU A 210 2.53 -12.31 14.93
C GLU A 210 3.18 -11.94 13.61
N TRP A 211 3.60 -10.68 13.50
CA TRP A 211 4.41 -10.15 12.42
C TRP A 211 5.90 -10.45 12.68
N ASP A 212 6.62 -11.01 11.71
CA ASP A 212 8.04 -11.38 11.82
C ASP A 212 9.01 -10.36 11.18
N GLY A 213 8.49 -9.25 10.70
CA GLY A 213 9.23 -8.25 9.93
C GLY A 213 9.00 -8.35 8.42
N GLN A 214 8.50 -9.49 7.92
CA GLN A 214 8.23 -9.72 6.50
C GLN A 214 6.81 -10.23 6.25
N ARG A 215 6.32 -11.13 7.11
CA ARG A 215 5.00 -11.77 6.99
C ARG A 215 4.37 -11.92 8.36
N ALA A 216 3.05 -11.96 8.41
CA ALA A 216 2.34 -12.37 9.60
C ALA A 216 2.16 -13.91 9.59
N LYS A 217 2.34 -14.55 10.73
CA LYS A 217 1.90 -15.93 10.91
C LYS A 217 0.37 -15.95 10.89
N ALA A 218 -0.23 -16.95 10.26
CA ALA A 218 -1.68 -17.08 10.24
C ALA A 218 -2.06 -18.53 10.58
N ALA A 219 -3.09 -18.65 11.42
CA ALA A 219 -3.65 -19.94 11.80
C ALA A 219 -4.98 -20.17 11.08
N LEU A 220 -5.15 -21.34 10.46
CA LEU A 220 -6.44 -21.74 9.89
C LEU A 220 -7.53 -21.69 10.97
N LEU A 221 -8.66 -21.11 10.61
CA LEU A 221 -9.87 -21.25 11.41
C LEU A 221 -10.53 -22.57 11.04
N ALA A 222 -11.00 -23.30 12.07
CA ALA A 222 -11.81 -24.48 11.84
C ALA A 222 -13.05 -24.10 11.03
N ALA A 223 -13.39 -24.89 10.02
CA ALA A 223 -14.67 -24.74 9.33
C ALA A 223 -15.78 -24.81 10.39
N SER A 224 -16.56 -23.75 10.51
CA SER A 224 -17.80 -23.85 11.33
C SER A 224 -18.69 -24.86 10.65
N LEU A 225 -18.89 -26.02 11.34
CA LEU A 225 -19.80 -27.06 10.92
C LEU A 225 -21.25 -26.55 10.89
#